data_1417f9482589bb814d69f673b1f23563
#
_entry.id   1417f9482589bb814d69f673b1f23563
#
_cell.length_a   1.000
_cell.length_b   1.000
_cell.length_c   1.000
_cell.angle_alpha   90.00
_cell.angle_beta   90.00
_cell.angle_gamma   90.00
#
_symmetry.space_group_name_H-M   'P 1'
#
loop_
_entity.id
_entity.type
_entity.pdbx_description
1 polymer ?
#
loop_
_entity_poly.entity_id
_entity_poly.type
_entity_poly.pdbx_seq_one_letter_code
_entity_poly.pdbx_strand_id
1 'polypeptide(L)'
;MEKSVGFDFVSYMNELFEMEEVDIREYSPLTLAYIGDCIYDLVIKSLVINEGNKQVNKLHQETSRLVQASAQSLMMRAMQEHLTEEEHAVYKRGRNAKSVSPAKNQSITDYRRATGFEALLGYLYLKKDYKRLLDLVKIGLDSLDDSKTDV
;
A
#
# COMPACT_ATOMS: atom_id res chain seq x y z
N MET A 1 -31.06 13.85 -16.00
CA MET A 1 -30.27 13.47 -14.89
C MET A 1 -28.80 13.45 -15.25
N GLU A 2 -28.07 14.21 -14.54
CA GLU A 2 -26.65 14.22 -14.79
C GLU A 2 -26.04 12.90 -14.38
N LYS A 3 -25.48 12.26 -15.36
CA LYS A 3 -24.54 11.22 -15.03
C LYS A 3 -23.46 11.89 -14.23
N SER A 4 -23.32 11.50 -12.99
CA SER A 4 -22.08 11.81 -12.32
C SER A 4 -21.01 11.30 -13.26
N VAL A 5 -20.48 12.18 -14.05
CA VAL A 5 -19.25 11.93 -14.74
C VAL A 5 -18.29 11.62 -13.61
N GLY A 6 -17.98 10.34 -13.41
CA GLY A 6 -17.06 9.96 -12.40
C GLY A 6 -15.81 10.78 -12.57
N PHE A 7 -15.70 11.85 -11.79
CA PHE A 7 -14.48 12.63 -11.75
C PHE A 7 -13.44 11.70 -11.14
N ASP A 8 -12.65 11.09 -11.99
CA ASP A 8 -11.54 10.26 -11.55
C ASP A 8 -10.33 11.17 -11.34
N PHE A 9 -9.95 11.33 -10.10
CA PHE A 9 -8.81 12.17 -9.69
C PHE A 9 -7.56 11.82 -10.48
N VAL A 10 -7.25 10.53 -10.63
CA VAL A 10 -6.03 10.09 -11.33
C VAL A 10 -6.12 10.40 -12.81
N SER A 11 -7.25 10.12 -13.44
CA SER A 11 -7.42 10.40 -14.87
C SER A 11 -7.35 11.88 -15.16
N TYR A 12 -7.94 12.71 -14.32
CA TYR A 12 -7.88 14.16 -14.48
C TYR A 12 -6.45 14.70 -14.30
N MET A 13 -5.73 14.17 -13.30
CA MET A 13 -4.32 14.53 -13.10
C MET A 13 -3.49 14.21 -14.33
N ASN A 14 -3.69 13.03 -14.90
CA ASN A 14 -2.97 12.62 -16.10
C ASN A 14 -3.25 13.56 -17.27
N GLU A 15 -4.50 13.94 -17.44
CA GLU A 15 -4.92 14.86 -18.50
C GLU A 15 -4.35 16.27 -18.26
N LEU A 16 -4.54 16.79 -17.06
CA LEU A 16 -4.14 18.16 -16.72
C LEU A 16 -2.64 18.38 -16.86
N PHE A 17 -1.85 17.40 -16.42
CA PHE A 17 -0.40 17.49 -16.45
C PHE A 17 0.22 16.84 -17.69
N GLU A 18 -0.61 16.49 -18.65
CA GLU A 18 -0.18 15.90 -19.92
C GLU A 18 0.79 14.73 -19.73
N MET A 19 0.44 13.85 -18.76
CA MET A 19 1.29 12.71 -18.45
C MET A 19 1.20 11.65 -19.53
N GLU A 20 2.35 11.13 -19.93
CA GLU A 20 2.41 10.08 -20.93
C GLU A 20 1.97 8.74 -20.32
N GLU A 21 1.32 7.93 -21.14
CA GLU A 21 0.96 6.58 -20.73
C GLU A 21 2.20 5.71 -20.77
N VAL A 22 2.51 5.08 -19.65
CA VAL A 22 3.68 4.22 -19.50
C VAL A 22 3.20 2.80 -19.22
N ASP A 23 3.84 1.84 -19.89
CA ASP A 23 3.57 0.43 -19.59
C ASP A 23 4.06 0.12 -18.17
N ILE A 24 3.18 -0.39 -17.33
CA ILE A 24 3.48 -0.68 -15.94
C ILE A 24 4.70 -1.61 -15.80
N ARG A 25 4.89 -2.49 -16.79
CA ARG A 25 6.02 -3.43 -16.80
C ARG A 25 7.37 -2.74 -16.91
N GLU A 26 7.40 -1.49 -17.35
CA GLU A 26 8.64 -0.72 -17.44
C GLU A 26 9.10 -0.15 -16.09
N TYR A 27 8.22 -0.14 -15.09
CA TYR A 27 8.59 0.34 -13.76
C TYR A 27 9.31 -0.75 -12.97
N SER A 28 10.40 -0.36 -12.32
CA SER A 28 11.11 -1.27 -11.42
C SER A 28 10.27 -1.56 -10.18
N PRO A 29 10.53 -2.68 -9.48
CA PRO A 29 9.83 -2.96 -8.23
C PRO A 29 9.95 -1.84 -7.20
N LEU A 30 11.11 -1.18 -7.12
CA LEU A 30 11.30 -0.09 -6.16
C LEU A 30 10.53 1.16 -6.56
N THR A 31 10.33 1.41 -7.86
CA THR A 31 9.46 2.50 -8.32
C THR A 31 8.01 2.22 -7.94
N LEU A 32 7.58 0.98 -8.11
CA LEU A 32 6.23 0.57 -7.70
C LEU A 32 6.05 0.72 -6.19
N ALA A 33 7.05 0.33 -5.41
CA ALA A 33 7.00 0.47 -3.95
C ALA A 33 6.94 1.94 -3.53
N TYR A 34 7.66 2.80 -4.25
CA TYR A 34 7.67 4.24 -3.98
C TYR A 34 6.26 4.83 -4.03
N ILE A 35 5.50 4.56 -5.09
CA ILE A 35 4.12 5.07 -5.18
C ILE A 35 3.18 4.30 -4.25
N GLY A 36 3.41 3.00 -4.05
CA GLY A 36 2.61 2.18 -3.16
C GLY A 36 2.69 2.62 -1.70
N ASP A 37 3.85 3.07 -1.25
CA ASP A 37 4.04 3.65 0.07
C ASP A 37 3.12 4.86 0.26
N CYS A 38 3.08 5.74 -0.72
CA CYS A 38 2.22 6.92 -0.70
C CYS A 38 0.73 6.55 -0.63
N ILE A 39 0.31 5.58 -1.42
CA ILE A 39 -1.09 5.15 -1.45
C ILE A 39 -1.50 4.49 -0.14
N TYR A 40 -0.66 3.64 0.41
CA TYR A 40 -0.95 3.02 1.69
C TYR A 40 -1.07 4.07 2.79
N ASP A 41 -0.13 5.02 2.81
CA ASP A 41 -0.15 6.10 3.78
C ASP A 41 -1.45 6.92 3.67
N LEU A 42 -1.91 7.19 2.46
CA LEU A 42 -3.18 7.89 2.23
C LEU A 42 -4.36 7.11 2.82
N VAL A 43 -4.42 5.81 2.59
CA VAL A 43 -5.51 4.97 3.11
C VAL A 43 -5.49 4.99 4.64
N ILE A 44 -4.32 4.78 5.24
CA ILE A 44 -4.19 4.73 6.70
C ILE A 44 -4.55 6.08 7.33
N LYS A 45 -4.03 7.17 6.79
CA LYS A 45 -4.35 8.50 7.32
C LYS A 45 -5.84 8.83 7.18
N SER A 46 -6.45 8.41 6.08
CA SER A 46 -7.90 8.59 5.90
C SER A 46 -8.68 7.86 6.99
N LEU A 47 -8.28 6.64 7.32
CA LEU A 47 -8.93 5.86 8.39
C LEU A 47 -8.69 6.50 9.76
N VAL A 48 -7.47 6.97 10.01
CA VAL A 48 -7.13 7.59 11.30
C VAL A 48 -7.94 8.86 11.53
N ILE A 49 -8.02 9.74 10.55
CA ILE A 49 -8.79 10.99 10.72
C ILE A 49 -10.30 10.75 10.76
N ASN A 50 -10.76 9.65 10.18
CA ASN A 50 -12.17 9.29 10.24
C ASN A 50 -12.61 8.91 11.66
N GLU A 51 -11.71 8.53 12.53
CA GLU A 51 -12.00 8.25 13.93
C GLU A 51 -12.29 9.52 14.73
N GLY A 52 -11.95 10.68 14.18
CA GLY A 52 -12.20 11.96 14.81
C GLY A 52 -10.98 12.86 14.86
N ASN A 53 -11.23 14.11 15.17
CA ASN A 53 -10.19 15.11 15.27
C ASN A 53 -9.35 14.89 16.53
N LYS A 54 -8.01 14.85 16.36
CA LYS A 54 -7.07 14.60 17.45
C LYS A 54 -5.85 15.51 17.29
N GLN A 55 -5.06 15.60 18.33
CA GLN A 55 -3.80 16.32 18.26
C GLN A 55 -2.88 15.65 17.22
N VAL A 56 -2.10 16.44 16.51
CA VAL A 56 -1.24 15.99 15.41
C VAL A 56 -0.31 14.87 15.86
N ASN A 57 0.29 15.00 17.06
CA ASN A 57 1.19 13.96 17.55
C ASN A 57 0.50 12.61 17.69
N LYS A 58 -0.75 12.61 18.13
CA LYS A 58 -1.51 11.37 18.27
C LYS A 58 -1.87 10.78 16.91
N LEU A 59 -2.21 11.64 15.94
CA LEU A 59 -2.44 11.20 14.56
C LEU A 59 -1.20 10.50 14.00
N HIS A 60 -0.02 11.09 14.22
CA HIS A 60 1.25 10.49 13.76
C HIS A 60 1.55 9.16 14.45
N GLN A 61 1.31 9.06 15.75
CA GLN A 61 1.52 7.82 16.49
C GLN A 61 0.64 6.68 15.97
N GLU A 62 -0.63 6.97 15.76
CA GLU A 62 -1.58 5.97 15.25
C GLU A 62 -1.23 5.54 13.82
N THR A 63 -0.82 6.50 12.99
CA THR A 63 -0.38 6.21 11.63
C THR A 63 0.88 5.35 11.64
N SER A 64 1.89 5.74 12.43
CA SER A 64 3.18 5.02 12.48
C SER A 64 3.01 3.56 12.86
N ARG A 65 2.09 3.27 13.77
CA ARG A 65 1.83 1.90 14.20
C ARG A 65 1.41 1.00 13.03
N LEU A 66 0.72 1.56 12.05
CA LEU A 66 0.17 0.80 10.93
C LEU A 66 1.04 0.85 9.68
N VAL A 67 1.93 1.85 9.56
CA VAL A 67 2.79 1.98 8.38
C VAL A 67 4.19 1.44 8.56
N GLN A 68 4.57 1.04 9.79
CA GLN A 68 5.88 0.48 10.02
C GLN A 68 6.04 -0.88 9.33
N ALA A 69 7.28 -1.24 9.01
CA ALA A 69 7.56 -2.45 8.24
C ALA A 69 7.05 -3.72 8.91
N SER A 70 7.11 -3.81 10.23
CA SER A 70 6.61 -4.98 10.97
C SER A 70 5.11 -5.16 10.79
N ALA A 71 4.34 -4.08 10.79
CA ALA A 71 2.89 -4.15 10.57
C ALA A 71 2.58 -4.58 9.14
N GLN A 72 3.25 -3.98 8.16
CA GLN A 72 3.07 -4.35 6.75
C GLN A 72 3.46 -5.80 6.51
N SER A 73 4.51 -6.28 7.16
CA SER A 73 4.96 -7.67 7.05
C SER A 73 3.89 -8.64 7.57
N LEU A 74 3.26 -8.33 8.70
CA LEU A 74 2.17 -9.14 9.24
C LEU A 74 0.96 -9.14 8.33
N MET A 75 0.60 -7.97 7.81
CA MET A 75 -0.51 -7.86 6.86
C MET A 75 -0.26 -8.72 5.62
N MET A 76 0.97 -8.70 5.13
CA MET A 76 1.33 -9.46 3.93
C MET A 76 1.17 -10.96 4.15
N ARG A 77 1.45 -11.45 5.35
CA ARG A 77 1.22 -12.87 5.69
C ARG A 77 -0.23 -13.27 5.48
N ALA A 78 -1.16 -12.44 5.96
CA ALA A 78 -2.58 -12.71 5.81
C ALA A 78 -3.05 -12.57 4.37
N MET A 79 -2.47 -11.63 3.64
CA MET A 79 -2.86 -11.35 2.27
C MET A 79 -2.37 -12.40 1.28
N GLN A 80 -1.26 -13.07 1.59
CA GLN A 80 -0.54 -13.92 0.64
C GLN A 80 -1.41 -15.01 0.01
N GLU A 81 -2.27 -15.65 0.79
CA GLU A 81 -3.13 -16.73 0.30
C GLU A 81 -4.26 -16.24 -0.60
N HIS A 82 -4.51 -14.93 -0.63
CA HIS A 82 -5.55 -14.32 -1.45
C HIS A 82 -5.02 -13.76 -2.77
N LEU A 83 -3.70 -13.80 -2.99
CA LEU A 83 -3.09 -13.20 -4.17
C LEU A 83 -3.27 -14.09 -5.40
N THR A 84 -3.49 -13.44 -6.54
CA THR A 84 -3.41 -14.11 -7.83
C THR A 84 -1.93 -14.39 -8.15
N GLU A 85 -1.69 -15.20 -9.17
CA GLU A 85 -0.31 -15.48 -9.62
C GLU A 85 0.42 -14.19 -10.02
N GLU A 86 -0.28 -13.31 -10.74
CA GLU A 86 0.27 -12.03 -11.18
C GLU A 86 0.63 -11.15 -9.99
N GLU A 87 -0.28 -11.03 -9.04
CA GLU A 87 -0.06 -10.25 -7.81
C GLU A 87 1.12 -10.80 -7.01
N HIS A 88 1.18 -12.11 -6.88
CA HIS A 88 2.25 -12.76 -6.14
C HIS A 88 3.61 -12.53 -6.82
N ALA A 89 3.65 -12.52 -8.15
CA ALA A 89 4.88 -12.25 -8.89
C ALA A 89 5.37 -10.81 -8.64
N VAL A 90 4.45 -9.84 -8.62
CA VAL A 90 4.81 -8.44 -8.33
C VAL A 90 5.35 -8.32 -6.90
N TYR A 91 4.67 -8.94 -5.94
CA TYR A 91 5.10 -8.95 -4.55
C TYR A 91 6.52 -9.53 -4.43
N LYS A 92 6.76 -10.68 -5.04
CA LYS A 92 8.06 -11.35 -4.97
C LYS A 92 9.18 -10.48 -5.53
N ARG A 93 8.94 -9.81 -6.65
CA ARG A 93 9.95 -8.93 -7.24
C ARG A 93 10.29 -7.77 -6.31
N GLY A 94 9.27 -7.21 -5.64
CA GLY A 94 9.51 -6.15 -4.65
C GLY A 94 10.27 -6.64 -3.44
N ARG A 95 9.86 -7.81 -2.91
CA ARG A 95 10.53 -8.43 -1.77
C ARG A 95 12.00 -8.72 -2.07
N ASN A 96 12.31 -9.13 -3.28
CA ASN A 96 13.67 -9.55 -3.68
C ASN A 96 14.50 -8.41 -4.27
N ALA A 97 13.92 -7.21 -4.41
CA ALA A 97 14.65 -6.08 -4.98
C ALA A 97 15.78 -5.66 -4.06
N LYS A 98 16.93 -5.33 -4.66
CA LYS A 98 18.05 -4.79 -3.91
C LYS A 98 17.75 -3.33 -3.57
N SER A 99 17.70 -3.03 -2.31
CA SER A 99 17.44 -1.68 -1.84
C SER A 99 18.49 -1.27 -0.82
N VAL A 100 18.40 -0.02 -0.41
CA VAL A 100 19.25 0.54 0.65
C VAL A 100 19.01 -0.25 1.93
N SER A 101 19.98 -0.24 2.83
CA SER A 101 19.87 -0.91 4.12
C SER A 101 18.62 -0.47 4.87
N PRO A 102 17.93 -1.39 5.58
CA PRO A 102 16.75 -1.03 6.36
C PRO A 102 17.08 -0.04 7.46
N ALA A 103 16.05 0.66 7.93
CA ALA A 103 16.20 1.56 9.05
C ALA A 103 16.70 0.79 10.28
N LYS A 104 17.41 1.51 11.13
CA LYS A 104 17.92 0.97 12.39
C LYS A 104 16.75 0.37 13.18
N ASN A 105 16.91 -0.84 13.68
CA ASN A 105 15.91 -1.61 14.46
C ASN A 105 14.81 -2.29 13.63
N GLN A 106 14.92 -2.32 12.32
CA GLN A 106 14.04 -3.13 11.48
C GLN A 106 14.71 -4.45 11.12
N SER A 107 13.94 -5.55 11.15
CA SER A 107 14.46 -6.80 10.60
C SER A 107 14.53 -6.70 9.08
N ILE A 108 15.52 -7.36 8.50
CA ILE A 108 15.67 -7.40 7.04
C ILE A 108 14.47 -8.07 6.40
N THR A 109 13.95 -9.13 7.03
CA THR A 109 12.80 -9.86 6.53
C THR A 109 11.56 -8.98 6.48
N ASP A 110 11.29 -8.24 7.56
CA ASP A 110 10.14 -7.33 7.61
C ASP A 110 10.29 -6.21 6.58
N TYR A 111 11.48 -5.66 6.45
CA TYR A 111 11.75 -4.61 5.48
C TYR A 111 11.47 -5.10 4.06
N ARG A 112 11.95 -6.28 3.70
CA ARG A 112 11.74 -6.86 2.37
C ARG A 112 10.27 -7.15 2.09
N ARG A 113 9.56 -7.70 3.07
CA ARG A 113 8.13 -7.96 2.93
C ARG A 113 7.34 -6.66 2.78
N ALA A 114 7.71 -5.64 3.54
CA ALA A 114 7.08 -4.33 3.42
C ALA A 114 7.31 -3.72 2.03
N THR A 115 8.53 -3.85 1.49
CA THR A 115 8.83 -3.37 0.14
C THR A 115 7.98 -4.11 -0.89
N GLY A 116 7.84 -5.43 -0.75
CA GLY A 116 7.00 -6.22 -1.65
C GLY A 116 5.53 -5.83 -1.54
N PHE A 117 5.05 -5.61 -0.32
CA PHE A 117 3.69 -5.14 -0.07
C PHE A 117 3.44 -3.80 -0.77
N GLU A 118 4.35 -2.86 -0.60
CA GLU A 118 4.24 -1.54 -1.22
C GLU A 118 4.30 -1.62 -2.75
N ALA A 119 5.16 -2.50 -3.28
CA ALA A 119 5.24 -2.70 -4.73
C ALA A 119 3.93 -3.25 -5.28
N LEU A 120 3.31 -4.18 -4.57
CA LEU A 120 2.00 -4.72 -4.97
C LEU A 120 0.94 -3.63 -4.98
N LEU A 121 0.89 -2.80 -3.95
CA LEU A 121 -0.09 -1.71 -3.89
C LEU A 121 0.15 -0.69 -4.99
N GLY A 122 1.41 -0.35 -5.28
CA GLY A 122 1.74 0.56 -6.37
C GLY A 122 1.32 0.01 -7.71
N TYR A 123 1.53 -1.28 -7.93
CA TYR A 123 1.10 -1.96 -9.15
C TYR A 123 -0.42 -1.87 -9.34
N LEU A 124 -1.19 -2.19 -8.30
CA LEU A 124 -2.64 -2.13 -8.38
C LEU A 124 -3.15 -0.70 -8.58
N TYR A 125 -2.50 0.27 -7.93
CA TYR A 125 -2.84 1.67 -8.12
C TYR A 125 -2.63 2.11 -9.58
N LEU A 126 -1.49 1.77 -10.16
CA LEU A 126 -1.18 2.16 -11.54
C LEU A 126 -2.06 1.44 -12.56
N LYS A 127 -2.52 0.24 -12.25
CA LYS A 127 -3.53 -0.46 -13.04
C LYS A 127 -4.92 0.14 -12.89
N LYS A 128 -5.10 1.05 -11.96
CA LYS A 128 -6.41 1.61 -11.60
C LYS A 128 -7.35 0.55 -11.01
N ASP A 129 -6.80 -0.51 -10.44
CA ASP A 129 -7.58 -1.54 -9.76
C ASP A 129 -7.72 -1.19 -8.28
N TYR A 130 -8.42 -0.10 -8.02
CA TYR A 130 -8.56 0.45 -6.69
C TYR A 130 -9.37 -0.45 -5.76
N LYS A 131 -10.37 -1.10 -6.33
CA LYS A 131 -11.20 -2.03 -5.54
C LYS A 131 -10.34 -3.17 -5.00
N ARG A 132 -9.54 -3.79 -5.86
CA ARG A 132 -8.67 -4.88 -5.44
C ARG A 132 -7.65 -4.43 -4.41
N LEU A 133 -7.05 -3.26 -4.63
CA LEU A 133 -6.10 -2.67 -3.69
C LEU A 133 -6.73 -2.53 -2.30
N LEU A 134 -7.91 -1.94 -2.23
CA LEU A 134 -8.58 -1.70 -0.96
C LEU A 134 -9.06 -2.99 -0.31
N ASP A 135 -9.54 -3.95 -1.09
CA ASP A 135 -9.94 -5.27 -0.57
C ASP A 135 -8.75 -5.98 0.08
N LEU A 136 -7.58 -5.94 -0.56
CA LEU A 136 -6.37 -6.56 0.01
C LEU A 136 -5.90 -5.85 1.27
N VAL A 137 -5.92 -4.52 1.28
CA VAL A 137 -5.56 -3.75 2.48
C VAL A 137 -6.51 -4.08 3.63
N LYS A 138 -7.80 -4.23 3.34
CA LYS A 138 -8.80 -4.60 4.36
C LYS A 138 -8.48 -5.96 4.97
N ILE A 139 -8.14 -6.94 4.15
CA ILE A 139 -7.74 -8.28 4.63
C ILE A 139 -6.54 -8.16 5.58
N GLY A 140 -5.53 -7.38 5.18
CA GLY A 140 -4.34 -7.17 6.01
C GLY A 140 -4.66 -6.49 7.33
N LEU A 141 -5.45 -5.42 7.30
CA LEU A 141 -5.81 -4.68 8.51
C LEU A 141 -6.64 -5.54 9.46
N ASP A 142 -7.59 -6.31 8.94
CA ASP A 142 -8.40 -7.20 9.77
C ASP A 142 -7.54 -8.24 10.48
N SER A 143 -6.47 -8.71 9.84
CA SER A 143 -5.56 -9.66 10.46
C SER A 143 -4.81 -9.07 11.65
N LEU A 144 -4.53 -7.77 11.64
CA LEU A 144 -3.89 -7.09 12.77
C LEU A 144 -4.85 -6.99 13.96
N ASP A 145 -6.12 -6.75 13.70
CA ASP A 145 -7.12 -6.70 14.77
C ASP A 145 -7.32 -8.08 15.39
N ASP A 146 -7.38 -9.13 14.58
CA ASP A 146 -7.52 -10.51 15.06
C ASP A 146 -6.35 -10.91 15.96
N SER A 147 -5.13 -10.51 15.60
CA SER A 147 -3.94 -10.84 16.40
C SER A 147 -3.96 -10.16 17.77
N LYS A 148 -4.72 -9.08 17.94
CA LYS A 148 -4.88 -8.40 19.23
C LYS A 148 -5.90 -9.08 20.13
N THR A 149 -6.84 -9.82 19.56
CA THR A 149 -7.87 -10.51 20.34
C THR A 149 -7.42 -11.88 20.84
N ASP A 150 -6.33 -12.38 20.32
CA ASP A 150 -5.77 -13.68 20.71
C ASP A 150 -4.79 -13.61 21.88
N VAL A 151 -4.85 -12.54 22.64
CA VAL A 151 -4.02 -12.39 23.85
C VAL A 151 -4.77 -12.90 25.06
#